data_1a2ef9b90a70480014b3c944ce4e4238
#
_entry.id   1a2ef9b90a70480014b3c944ce4e4238
#
_cell.length_a   1.000
_cell.length_b   1.000
_cell.length_c   1.000
_cell.angle_alpha   90.00
_cell.angle_beta   90.00
_cell.angle_gamma   90.00
#
_symmetry.space_group_name_H-M   'P 1'
#
loop_
_entity.id
_entity.type
_entity.pdbx_description
1 polymer ?
#
loop_
_entity_poly.entity_id
_entity_poly.type
_entity_poly.pdbx_seq_one_letter_code
_entity_poly.pdbx_strand_id
1 'polypeptide(L)'
;MKRVKRVLALLAAFALVLAMAVPAFADGAEATYTLTINNANGTYEAYQIFSGDLSEKEAGKKVLSNIQWGSGVDATKMGSESAATVAESLTTSALAENFAEDLVSNSKLSSVKATATAKNGTAVFTGLSAGYYLVKNSSIDSGKTYTDFILEVVGNTTANHKGDVPDVEKKVEEKNDSTGATATWGATADYDVGDEINFELMGTLPESYGRYTTYKYKFDDTMTNMTYRNGSVKVYYVKDGSTNRVEISSGFASAWVDGNKKLTVTFDDLKTAVPGLAHGDKIVVTYTATLDANAVVGGNGNPNKVKLEYSNNPNDEGTGETPEKTVVVFTYKTIINKVTKGTDGNNVPLAGAEFTLSKFIASESGSDTVTVNGTEYHGTWNRGVTVTPTNTGNIANVFTFSGLDAGIYRLTETKTPEGYNTIDPVYFEIVATNDGTKVTNMEGKAVNGSEISFTENATNGSLSADVINNAGTTLPSTGGMGTTVFYVVGGGLMAVAVVLLVTKKRMENKR
;
A
#
# COMPACT_ATOMS: atom_id res chain seq x y z
N MET A 1 -8.63 2.37 40.37
CA MET A 1 -10.06 2.15 40.65
C MET A 1 -11.01 2.68 39.54
N LYS A 2 -10.57 2.85 38.29
CA LYS A 2 -11.45 3.26 37.16
C LYS A 2 -11.56 2.21 36.04
N ARG A 3 -10.85 1.07 36.12
CA ARG A 3 -10.89 0.00 35.10
C ARG A 3 -11.83 -1.18 35.42
N VAL A 4 -12.29 -1.30 36.64
CA VAL A 4 -13.22 -2.38 37.06
C VAL A 4 -14.69 -2.05 36.74
N LYS A 5 -15.03 -0.80 36.39
CA LYS A 5 -16.42 -0.40 36.08
C LYS A 5 -16.86 -0.61 34.63
N ARG A 6 -15.97 -1.01 33.72
CA ARG A 6 -16.32 -1.25 32.30
C ARG A 6 -16.66 -2.70 31.98
N VAL A 7 -16.21 -3.66 32.77
CA VAL A 7 -16.52 -5.09 32.61
C VAL A 7 -17.87 -5.46 33.18
N LEU A 8 -18.37 -4.72 34.17
CA LEU A 8 -19.72 -4.95 34.73
C LEU A 8 -20.87 -4.35 33.89
N ALA A 9 -20.57 -3.48 32.92
CA ALA A 9 -21.60 -2.87 32.06
C ALA A 9 -22.00 -3.73 30.86
N LEU A 10 -21.22 -4.76 30.50
CA LEU A 10 -21.53 -5.69 29.41
C LEU A 10 -22.46 -6.85 29.81
N LEU A 11 -22.64 -7.09 31.09
CA LEU A 11 -23.56 -8.11 31.64
C LEU A 11 -25.00 -7.57 31.89
N ALA A 12 -25.21 -6.25 31.80
CA ALA A 12 -26.51 -5.63 32.09
C ALA A 12 -27.31 -5.17 30.84
N ALA A 13 -26.77 -5.34 29.64
CA ALA A 13 -27.43 -4.80 28.43
C ALA A 13 -28.32 -5.81 27.67
N PHE A 14 -28.63 -6.97 28.25
CA PHE A 14 -29.41 -8.01 27.59
C PHE A 14 -30.83 -8.22 28.13
N ALA A 15 -31.45 -7.22 28.73
CA ALA A 15 -32.87 -7.30 29.12
C ALA A 15 -33.67 -6.13 28.53
N LEU A 16 -33.82 -6.10 27.21
CA LEU A 16 -34.91 -5.31 26.61
C LEU A 16 -36.04 -6.26 26.21
N VAL A 17 -36.93 -6.53 27.17
CA VAL A 17 -38.17 -7.25 26.94
C VAL A 17 -39.17 -6.30 26.28
N LEU A 18 -39.44 -6.51 24.99
CA LEU A 18 -40.68 -6.00 24.40
C LEU A 18 -41.82 -6.87 24.93
N ALA A 19 -42.60 -6.34 25.88
CA ALA A 19 -43.85 -6.95 26.31
C ALA A 19 -44.83 -6.90 25.13
N MET A 20 -45.06 -8.04 24.48
CA MET A 20 -46.23 -8.25 23.64
C MET A 20 -47.20 -9.22 24.36
N ALA A 21 -48.46 -8.88 24.28
CA ALA A 21 -49.57 -9.52 24.92
C ALA A 21 -49.52 -11.05 24.94
N VAL A 22 -49.68 -11.63 26.12
CA VAL A 22 -49.80 -13.08 26.34
C VAL A 22 -51.12 -13.54 25.76
N PRO A 23 -51.18 -14.40 24.72
CA PRO A 23 -52.43 -15.11 24.42
C PRO A 23 -52.67 -16.13 25.53
N ALA A 24 -53.91 -16.20 25.97
CA ALA A 24 -54.38 -17.19 26.92
C ALA A 24 -54.08 -18.61 26.41
N PHE A 25 -53.44 -19.44 27.24
CA PHE A 25 -53.10 -20.82 26.92
C PHE A 25 -54.34 -21.63 26.57
N ALA A 26 -54.38 -22.12 25.33
CA ALA A 26 -55.19 -23.27 24.97
C ALA A 26 -54.42 -24.53 25.36
N ASP A 27 -55.11 -25.44 26.03
CA ASP A 27 -54.59 -26.71 26.53
C ASP A 27 -53.81 -27.49 25.45
N GLY A 28 -52.52 -27.78 25.65
CA GLY A 28 -51.80 -28.84 24.96
C GLY A 28 -50.65 -28.50 24.02
N ALA A 29 -50.36 -27.22 23.69
CA ALA A 29 -49.17 -26.89 22.87
C ALA A 29 -48.05 -26.27 23.72
N GLU A 30 -46.87 -26.88 23.74
CA GLU A 30 -45.70 -26.27 24.38
C GLU A 30 -45.40 -24.91 23.75
N ALA A 31 -45.15 -23.91 24.61
CA ALA A 31 -44.79 -22.56 24.14
C ALA A 31 -43.49 -22.61 23.34
N THR A 32 -43.51 -22.08 22.13
CA THR A 32 -42.33 -21.98 21.28
C THR A 32 -41.86 -20.54 21.16
N TYR A 33 -40.54 -20.38 20.98
CA TYR A 33 -39.84 -19.09 20.98
C TYR A 33 -39.06 -18.88 19.70
N THR A 34 -38.66 -17.63 19.48
CA THR A 34 -37.81 -17.19 18.38
C THR A 34 -36.44 -16.80 18.92
N LEU A 35 -35.37 -17.27 18.25
CA LEU A 35 -34.01 -16.80 18.47
C LEU A 35 -33.54 -16.05 17.22
N THR A 36 -33.13 -14.81 17.41
CA THR A 36 -32.61 -13.96 16.35
C THR A 36 -31.10 -13.77 16.54
N ILE A 37 -30.32 -14.04 15.51
CA ILE A 37 -28.87 -13.74 15.46
C ILE A 37 -28.64 -12.53 14.59
N ASN A 38 -28.13 -11.46 15.17
CA ASN A 38 -27.70 -10.24 14.45
C ASN A 38 -26.24 -10.37 13.98
N ASN A 39 -25.85 -9.54 13.01
CA ASN A 39 -24.56 -9.57 12.35
C ASN A 39 -24.24 -10.97 11.80
N ALA A 40 -25.26 -11.73 11.46
CA ALA A 40 -25.19 -13.11 11.03
C ALA A 40 -24.58 -13.23 9.63
N ASN A 41 -23.85 -14.34 9.40
CA ASN A 41 -23.33 -14.74 8.11
C ASN A 41 -23.48 -16.25 7.91
N GLY A 42 -23.70 -16.72 6.69
CA GLY A 42 -23.82 -18.14 6.37
C GLY A 42 -25.06 -18.80 7.01
N THR A 43 -24.90 -20.04 7.42
CA THR A 43 -25.98 -20.88 7.99
C THR A 43 -25.62 -21.31 9.39
N TYR A 44 -26.60 -21.30 10.27
CA TYR A 44 -26.49 -21.70 11.68
C TYR A 44 -27.33 -22.92 11.97
N GLU A 45 -26.84 -23.73 12.90
CA GLU A 45 -27.54 -24.85 13.52
C GLU A 45 -27.72 -24.60 15.02
N ALA A 46 -28.92 -24.90 15.55
CA ALA A 46 -29.22 -24.83 16.97
C ALA A 46 -29.40 -26.22 17.52
N TYR A 47 -28.66 -26.56 18.58
CA TYR A 47 -28.71 -27.82 19.30
C TYR A 47 -29.22 -27.57 20.70
N GLN A 48 -30.35 -28.22 21.09
CA GLN A 48 -30.84 -28.10 22.46
C GLN A 48 -29.94 -28.91 23.39
N ILE A 49 -29.12 -28.21 24.19
CA ILE A 49 -28.19 -28.84 25.13
C ILE A 49 -28.86 -29.28 26.40
N PHE A 50 -29.66 -28.37 26.98
CA PHE A 50 -30.48 -28.65 28.15
C PHE A 50 -31.95 -28.37 27.82
N SER A 51 -32.80 -29.26 28.24
CA SER A 51 -34.28 -29.11 28.31
C SER A 51 -34.73 -29.04 29.77
N GLY A 52 -35.92 -28.62 30.01
CA GLY A 52 -36.49 -28.58 31.35
C GLY A 52 -37.83 -27.85 31.38
N ASP A 53 -38.40 -27.70 32.56
CA ASP A 53 -39.68 -27.04 32.77
C ASP A 53 -39.47 -25.53 32.98
N LEU A 54 -40.35 -24.72 32.40
CA LEU A 54 -40.35 -23.28 32.67
C LEU A 54 -40.92 -23.05 34.08
N SER A 55 -40.16 -22.31 34.87
CA SER A 55 -40.58 -21.81 36.18
C SER A 55 -40.33 -20.33 36.31
N GLU A 56 -41.00 -19.69 37.24
CA GLU A 56 -40.86 -18.26 37.52
C GLU A 56 -40.10 -18.11 38.85
N LYS A 57 -38.87 -17.57 38.78
CA LYS A 57 -38.00 -17.33 39.95
C LYS A 57 -38.40 -16.08 40.71
N GLU A 58 -38.83 -15.04 39.98
CA GLU A 58 -39.33 -13.75 40.46
C GLU A 58 -40.40 -13.30 39.47
N ALA A 59 -41.30 -12.41 39.85
CA ALA A 59 -42.40 -11.94 38.99
C ALA A 59 -41.84 -11.46 37.61
N GLY A 60 -42.24 -12.19 36.54
CA GLY A 60 -41.82 -11.93 35.15
C GLY A 60 -40.42 -12.48 34.75
N LYS A 61 -39.66 -13.12 35.66
CA LYS A 61 -38.34 -13.69 35.35
C LYS A 61 -38.44 -15.22 35.21
N LYS A 62 -38.58 -15.67 33.98
CA LYS A 62 -38.62 -17.10 33.64
C LYS A 62 -37.24 -17.71 33.73
N VAL A 63 -37.14 -18.92 34.22
CA VAL A 63 -35.93 -19.75 34.31
C VAL A 63 -36.28 -21.19 33.94
N LEU A 64 -35.28 -21.97 33.56
CA LEU A 64 -35.38 -23.39 33.31
C LEU A 64 -35.19 -24.14 34.65
N SER A 65 -36.07 -25.06 34.98
CA SER A 65 -36.01 -25.97 36.13
C SER A 65 -36.10 -27.42 35.67
N ASN A 66 -35.87 -28.39 36.56
CA ASN A 66 -35.86 -29.82 36.24
C ASN A 66 -34.97 -30.16 35.02
N ILE A 67 -33.75 -29.61 35.01
CA ILE A 67 -32.86 -29.63 33.85
C ILE A 67 -32.48 -31.07 33.50
N GLN A 68 -32.68 -31.43 32.24
CA GLN A 68 -32.31 -32.70 31.61
C GLN A 68 -31.42 -32.43 30.38
N TRP A 69 -30.68 -33.49 29.93
CA TRP A 69 -30.02 -33.38 28.63
C TRP A 69 -31.06 -33.18 27.52
N GLY A 70 -30.78 -32.19 26.67
CA GLY A 70 -31.59 -31.94 25.48
C GLY A 70 -31.28 -32.90 24.34
N SER A 71 -32.15 -32.92 23.32
CA SER A 71 -31.97 -33.79 22.14
C SER A 71 -30.75 -33.45 21.30
N GLY A 72 -30.12 -32.28 21.52
CA GLY A 72 -28.95 -31.79 20.78
C GLY A 72 -27.64 -32.39 21.26
N VAL A 73 -27.59 -33.16 22.35
CA VAL A 73 -26.40 -33.82 22.86
C VAL A 73 -26.52 -35.33 22.87
N ASP A 74 -25.43 -36.02 22.70
CA ASP A 74 -25.30 -37.45 22.91
C ASP A 74 -25.05 -37.72 24.41
N ALA A 75 -26.11 -37.97 25.16
CA ALA A 75 -26.06 -38.17 26.62
C ALA A 75 -25.06 -39.28 27.04
N THR A 76 -24.78 -40.26 26.17
CA THR A 76 -23.83 -41.35 26.46
C THR A 76 -22.38 -40.86 26.50
N LYS A 77 -22.08 -39.72 25.88
CA LYS A 77 -20.75 -39.08 25.85
C LYS A 77 -20.56 -38.04 26.93
N MET A 78 -21.62 -37.75 27.74
CA MET A 78 -21.56 -36.67 28.73
C MET A 78 -21.00 -37.09 30.10
N GLY A 79 -20.54 -38.30 30.20
CA GLY A 79 -20.00 -38.85 31.45
C GLY A 79 -21.08 -39.25 32.45
N SER A 80 -20.75 -39.29 33.74
CA SER A 80 -21.66 -39.76 34.83
C SER A 80 -22.40 -38.59 35.52
N GLU A 81 -22.11 -37.36 35.20
CA GLU A 81 -22.73 -36.18 35.82
C GLU A 81 -24.12 -35.94 35.24
N SER A 82 -25.02 -35.48 36.10
CA SER A 82 -26.37 -35.12 35.64
C SER A 82 -26.38 -33.81 34.87
N ALA A 83 -27.31 -33.64 33.95
CA ALA A 83 -27.50 -32.40 33.23
C ALA A 83 -27.66 -31.17 34.16
N ALA A 84 -28.36 -31.35 35.29
CA ALA A 84 -28.54 -30.30 36.30
C ALA A 84 -27.22 -29.89 36.94
N THR A 85 -26.38 -30.90 37.34
CA THR A 85 -25.06 -30.63 37.93
C THR A 85 -24.12 -29.89 36.98
N VAL A 86 -24.08 -30.28 35.70
CA VAL A 86 -23.29 -29.59 34.68
C VAL A 86 -23.83 -28.19 34.46
N ALA A 87 -25.12 -27.98 34.30
CA ALA A 87 -25.70 -26.66 34.12
C ALA A 87 -25.40 -25.70 35.28
N GLU A 88 -25.47 -26.20 36.54
CA GLU A 88 -25.12 -25.43 37.75
C GLU A 88 -23.66 -25.03 37.80
N SER A 89 -22.75 -25.82 37.18
CA SER A 89 -21.30 -25.52 37.11
C SER A 89 -20.96 -24.39 36.15
N LEU A 90 -21.79 -24.10 35.15
CA LEU A 90 -21.60 -23.08 34.13
C LEU A 90 -21.88 -21.67 34.62
N THR A 91 -21.17 -21.22 35.63
CA THR A 91 -21.44 -19.96 36.36
C THR A 91 -20.84 -18.71 35.69
N THR A 92 -20.01 -18.88 34.69
CA THR A 92 -19.34 -17.78 33.95
C THR A 92 -19.40 -18.02 32.43
N SER A 93 -19.30 -16.93 31.65
CA SER A 93 -19.24 -17.03 30.17
C SER A 93 -18.08 -17.92 29.72
N ALA A 94 -16.92 -17.83 30.37
CA ALA A 94 -15.74 -18.65 30.01
C ALA A 94 -15.99 -20.15 30.23
N LEU A 95 -16.69 -20.54 31.31
CA LEU A 95 -17.05 -21.94 31.54
C LEU A 95 -18.07 -22.41 30.49
N ALA A 96 -19.03 -21.58 30.09
CA ALA A 96 -19.98 -21.90 29.05
C ALA A 96 -19.30 -22.00 27.67
N GLU A 97 -18.32 -21.16 27.36
CA GLU A 97 -17.53 -21.21 26.14
C GLU A 97 -16.67 -22.48 26.09
N ASN A 98 -15.95 -22.83 27.15
CA ASN A 98 -15.18 -24.08 27.23
C ASN A 98 -16.09 -25.32 27.11
N PHE A 99 -17.27 -25.27 27.66
CA PHE A 99 -18.25 -26.36 27.52
C PHE A 99 -18.79 -26.45 26.08
N ALA A 100 -19.06 -25.33 25.42
CA ALA A 100 -19.45 -25.32 24.01
C ALA A 100 -18.36 -25.93 23.13
N GLU A 101 -17.11 -25.54 23.36
CA GLU A 101 -15.94 -26.09 22.66
C GLU A 101 -15.79 -27.59 22.88
N ASP A 102 -15.96 -28.07 24.10
CA ASP A 102 -15.91 -29.50 24.43
C ASP A 102 -17.01 -30.29 23.69
N LEU A 103 -18.24 -29.74 23.60
CA LEU A 103 -19.32 -30.37 22.89
C LEU A 103 -19.04 -30.52 21.38
N VAL A 104 -18.44 -29.50 20.78
CA VAL A 104 -18.13 -29.47 19.33
C VAL A 104 -16.91 -30.33 19.03
N SER A 105 -15.78 -30.08 19.70
CA SER A 105 -14.48 -30.70 19.40
C SER A 105 -14.47 -32.22 19.72
N ASN A 106 -15.20 -32.67 20.73
CA ASN A 106 -15.29 -34.05 21.11
C ASN A 106 -16.49 -34.80 20.52
N SER A 107 -17.14 -34.22 19.49
CA SER A 107 -18.26 -34.82 18.76
C SER A 107 -19.39 -35.30 19.71
N LYS A 108 -19.72 -34.50 20.74
CA LYS A 108 -20.75 -34.79 21.72
C LYS A 108 -22.16 -34.27 21.29
N LEU A 109 -22.20 -33.53 20.17
CA LEU A 109 -23.50 -33.09 19.59
C LEU A 109 -24.21 -34.23 18.89
N SER A 110 -25.53 -34.19 18.88
CA SER A 110 -26.43 -35.18 18.30
C SER A 110 -27.36 -34.55 17.28
N SER A 111 -28.62 -34.35 17.60
CA SER A 111 -29.64 -33.90 16.66
C SER A 111 -29.72 -32.37 16.56
N VAL A 112 -29.67 -31.84 15.36
CA VAL A 112 -29.99 -30.43 15.09
C VAL A 112 -31.48 -30.16 15.36
N LYS A 113 -31.75 -29.22 16.22
CA LYS A 113 -33.14 -28.84 16.55
C LYS A 113 -33.74 -27.92 15.50
N ALA A 114 -32.95 -26.96 15.01
CA ALA A 114 -33.37 -26.01 13.99
C ALA A 114 -32.16 -25.48 13.20
N THR A 115 -32.41 -25.00 11.98
CA THR A 115 -31.42 -24.38 11.11
C THR A 115 -31.93 -23.01 10.66
N ALA A 116 -31.04 -22.02 10.58
CA ALA A 116 -31.33 -20.69 10.09
C ALA A 116 -30.22 -20.16 9.20
N THR A 117 -30.57 -19.65 8.01
CA THR A 117 -29.63 -19.03 7.09
C THR A 117 -29.73 -17.51 7.18
N ALA A 118 -28.61 -16.83 7.25
CA ALA A 118 -28.52 -15.38 7.32
C ALA A 118 -29.10 -14.72 6.07
N LYS A 119 -29.94 -13.71 6.27
CA LYS A 119 -30.46 -12.81 5.23
C LYS A 119 -30.30 -11.37 5.72
N ASN A 120 -29.63 -10.54 4.94
CA ASN A 120 -29.37 -9.14 5.30
C ASN A 120 -28.75 -8.98 6.72
N GLY A 121 -27.79 -9.85 7.06
CA GLY A 121 -27.10 -9.79 8.35
C GLY A 121 -27.91 -10.34 9.54
N THR A 122 -29.01 -11.06 9.33
CA THR A 122 -29.87 -11.61 10.39
C THR A 122 -30.23 -13.07 10.09
N ALA A 123 -30.06 -13.96 11.07
CA ALA A 123 -30.56 -15.33 11.01
C ALA A 123 -31.62 -15.54 12.10
N VAL A 124 -32.75 -16.16 11.76
CA VAL A 124 -33.91 -16.32 12.68
C VAL A 124 -34.31 -17.77 12.77
N PHE A 125 -34.23 -18.33 13.99
CA PHE A 125 -34.80 -19.61 14.34
C PHE A 125 -36.18 -19.40 14.90
N THR A 126 -37.12 -20.24 14.50
CA THR A 126 -38.50 -20.21 14.99
C THR A 126 -38.92 -21.58 15.53
N GLY A 127 -39.91 -21.61 16.43
CA GLY A 127 -40.42 -22.86 16.95
C GLY A 127 -39.51 -23.57 17.96
N LEU A 128 -38.64 -22.86 18.64
CA LEU A 128 -37.77 -23.42 19.68
C LEU A 128 -38.54 -23.61 20.98
N SER A 129 -38.50 -24.80 21.61
CA SER A 129 -38.97 -25.03 22.97
C SER A 129 -38.05 -24.34 23.99
N ALA A 130 -38.52 -24.18 25.23
CA ALA A 130 -37.65 -23.66 26.29
C ALA A 130 -36.43 -24.55 26.50
N GLY A 131 -35.26 -23.95 26.74
CA GLY A 131 -34.03 -24.69 26.94
C GLY A 131 -32.78 -23.83 26.78
N TYR A 132 -31.63 -24.50 26.95
CA TYR A 132 -30.32 -23.92 26.56
C TYR A 132 -29.91 -24.51 25.22
N TYR A 133 -29.49 -23.66 24.34
CA TYR A 133 -29.09 -24.02 22.97
C TYR A 133 -27.62 -23.66 22.72
N LEU A 134 -26.88 -24.62 22.21
CA LEU A 134 -25.64 -24.31 21.49
C LEU A 134 -26.02 -23.95 20.06
N VAL A 135 -25.59 -22.77 19.63
CA VAL A 135 -25.73 -22.28 18.26
C VAL A 135 -24.35 -22.19 17.64
N LYS A 136 -24.16 -22.83 16.49
CA LYS A 136 -22.92 -22.76 15.73
C LYS A 136 -23.19 -22.56 14.25
N ASN A 137 -22.22 -22.00 13.52
CA ASN A 137 -22.25 -22.03 12.05
C ASN A 137 -22.04 -23.44 11.51
N SER A 138 -22.85 -23.86 10.54
CA SER A 138 -22.58 -25.01 9.66
C SER A 138 -21.93 -24.57 8.34
N SER A 139 -22.12 -23.31 7.92
CA SER A 139 -21.41 -22.68 6.83
C SER A 139 -21.24 -21.18 7.11
N ILE A 140 -20.26 -20.56 6.48
CA ILE A 140 -19.98 -19.12 6.58
C ILE A 140 -19.86 -18.49 5.19
N ASP A 141 -20.08 -17.19 5.12
CA ASP A 141 -19.78 -16.40 3.92
C ASP A 141 -18.27 -16.21 3.76
N SER A 142 -17.82 -15.96 2.53
CA SER A 142 -16.40 -15.72 2.24
C SER A 142 -15.82 -14.56 3.07
N GLY A 143 -14.63 -14.75 3.64
CA GLY A 143 -13.95 -13.77 4.47
C GLY A 143 -14.58 -13.57 5.86
N LYS A 144 -15.38 -14.52 6.33
CA LYS A 144 -15.97 -14.51 7.67
C LYS A 144 -15.36 -15.62 8.53
N THR A 145 -15.71 -15.63 9.82
CA THR A 145 -15.30 -16.63 10.81
C THR A 145 -16.49 -17.42 11.30
N TYR A 146 -16.24 -18.66 11.72
CA TYR A 146 -17.21 -19.47 12.44
C TYR A 146 -17.36 -18.95 13.87
N THR A 147 -18.58 -19.12 14.43
CA THR A 147 -18.87 -18.86 15.84
C THR A 147 -19.70 -20.00 16.41
N ASP A 148 -19.53 -20.21 17.71
CA ASP A 148 -20.40 -21.04 18.53
C ASP A 148 -20.63 -20.34 19.87
N PHE A 149 -21.78 -20.54 20.45
CA PHE A 149 -22.13 -20.00 21.76
C PHE A 149 -23.33 -20.73 22.35
N ILE A 150 -23.43 -20.76 23.69
CA ILE A 150 -24.60 -21.28 24.40
C ILE A 150 -25.43 -20.10 24.87
N LEU A 151 -26.77 -20.22 24.74
CA LEU A 151 -27.70 -19.24 25.26
C LEU A 151 -28.99 -19.90 25.79
N GLU A 152 -29.62 -19.22 26.75
CA GLU A 152 -30.91 -19.58 27.29
C GLU A 152 -32.06 -19.07 26.40
N VAL A 153 -33.02 -19.92 26.08
CA VAL A 153 -34.24 -19.59 25.34
C VAL A 153 -35.45 -19.93 26.23
N VAL A 154 -35.84 -18.98 27.04
CA VAL A 154 -37.06 -19.05 27.88
C VAL A 154 -38.11 -18.00 27.49
N GLY A 155 -37.85 -17.32 26.38
CA GLY A 155 -38.63 -16.28 25.71
C GLY A 155 -37.99 -15.99 24.34
N ASN A 156 -38.59 -15.06 23.58
CA ASN A 156 -37.94 -14.57 22.36
C ASN A 156 -36.60 -13.92 22.71
N THR A 157 -35.53 -14.40 22.11
CA THR A 157 -34.14 -14.06 22.47
C THR A 157 -33.39 -13.53 21.26
N THR A 158 -32.48 -12.59 21.48
CA THR A 158 -31.59 -12.06 20.46
C THR A 158 -30.13 -12.21 20.89
N ALA A 159 -29.28 -12.65 19.98
CA ALA A 159 -27.83 -12.72 20.16
C ALA A 159 -27.12 -12.06 18.98
N ASN A 160 -25.84 -11.80 19.14
CA ASN A 160 -24.99 -11.32 18.06
C ASN A 160 -24.00 -12.41 17.66
N HIS A 161 -23.69 -12.50 16.37
CA HIS A 161 -22.54 -13.29 15.91
C HIS A 161 -21.27 -12.75 16.57
N LYS A 162 -20.46 -13.65 17.15
CA LYS A 162 -19.23 -13.30 17.90
C LYS A 162 -17.94 -13.53 17.11
N GLY A 163 -18.05 -13.83 15.83
CA GLY A 163 -16.91 -14.00 14.97
C GLY A 163 -16.43 -12.66 14.41
N ASP A 164 -15.20 -12.32 14.65
CA ASP A 164 -14.50 -11.21 14.01
C ASP A 164 -13.30 -11.72 13.21
N VAL A 165 -12.85 -10.89 12.28
CA VAL A 165 -11.74 -11.20 11.37
C VAL A 165 -10.56 -10.31 11.70
N PRO A 166 -9.31 -10.75 11.45
CA PRO A 166 -8.16 -9.87 11.55
C PRO A 166 -8.28 -8.74 10.52
N ASP A 167 -7.68 -7.60 10.84
CA ASP A 167 -7.49 -6.52 9.87
C ASP A 167 -6.06 -6.53 9.34
N VAL A 168 -5.88 -6.02 8.10
CA VAL A 168 -4.56 -5.85 7.50
C VAL A 168 -4.41 -4.44 6.96
N GLU A 169 -3.27 -3.82 7.23
CA GLU A 169 -2.84 -2.55 6.66
C GLU A 169 -1.57 -2.75 5.85
N LYS A 170 -1.38 -1.92 4.83
CA LYS A 170 -0.16 -1.86 4.04
C LYS A 170 0.25 -0.42 3.85
N LYS A 171 1.57 -0.18 3.97
CA LYS A 171 2.17 1.14 3.75
C LYS A 171 3.42 1.01 2.89
N VAL A 172 3.73 2.05 2.16
CA VAL A 172 4.98 2.26 1.44
C VAL A 172 5.66 3.49 2.02
N GLU A 173 6.98 3.42 2.14
CA GLU A 173 7.79 4.57 2.53
C GLU A 173 7.93 5.52 1.34
N GLU A 174 7.67 6.81 1.55
CA GLU A 174 7.93 7.89 0.61
C GLU A 174 9.15 8.66 1.06
N LYS A 175 10.12 8.85 0.17
CA LYS A 175 11.37 9.55 0.44
C LYS A 175 11.73 10.44 -0.73
N ASN A 176 11.75 11.75 -0.53
CA ASN A 176 12.22 12.69 -1.54
C ASN A 176 13.73 12.91 -1.42
N ASP A 177 14.47 12.34 -2.34
CA ASP A 177 15.94 12.41 -2.37
C ASP A 177 16.49 13.82 -2.60
N SER A 178 15.74 14.66 -3.33
CA SER A 178 16.17 16.01 -3.71
C SER A 178 16.02 17.04 -2.59
N THR A 179 15.16 16.80 -1.61
CA THR A 179 14.95 17.72 -0.49
C THR A 179 15.54 17.23 0.81
N GLY A 180 15.86 15.94 0.92
CA GLY A 180 16.29 15.32 2.17
C GLY A 180 15.23 15.34 3.27
N ALA A 181 13.96 15.51 2.90
CA ALA A 181 12.84 15.49 3.84
C ALA A 181 12.78 14.13 4.55
N THR A 182 12.31 14.17 5.82
CA THR A 182 12.09 12.93 6.58
C THR A 182 11.11 12.04 5.84
N ALA A 183 11.49 10.76 5.67
CA ALA A 183 10.65 9.77 5.02
C ALA A 183 9.29 9.62 5.76
N THR A 184 8.23 9.42 4.99
CA THR A 184 6.87 9.25 5.49
C THR A 184 6.28 7.92 5.02
N TRP A 185 5.35 7.34 5.80
CA TRP A 185 4.68 6.09 5.46
C TRP A 185 3.24 6.36 5.02
N GLY A 186 2.89 5.96 3.80
CA GLY A 186 1.60 6.24 3.20
C GLY A 186 1.06 5.13 2.31
N ALA A 187 -0.01 5.45 1.60
CA ALA A 187 -0.62 4.59 0.60
C ALA A 187 0.05 4.70 -0.77
N THR A 188 0.85 5.73 -0.99
CA THR A 188 1.53 6.00 -2.26
C THR A 188 2.94 6.50 -2.00
N ALA A 189 3.81 6.27 -2.97
CA ALA A 189 5.15 6.83 -3.06
C ALA A 189 5.56 6.97 -4.52
N ASP A 190 6.57 7.79 -4.79
CA ASP A 190 7.23 7.80 -6.10
C ASP A 190 8.73 7.51 -5.98
N TYR A 191 9.29 6.89 -7.02
CA TYR A 191 10.67 6.41 -7.03
C TYR A 191 11.25 6.38 -8.44
N ASP A 192 12.57 6.50 -8.53
CA ASP A 192 13.30 6.19 -9.76
C ASP A 192 13.28 4.67 -10.03
N VAL A 193 13.25 4.29 -11.29
CA VAL A 193 13.45 2.88 -11.68
C VAL A 193 14.81 2.40 -11.19
N GLY A 194 14.82 1.27 -10.49
CA GLY A 194 16.02 0.69 -9.88
C GLY A 194 16.19 1.01 -8.40
N ASP A 195 15.41 1.92 -7.85
CA ASP A 195 15.47 2.28 -6.44
C ASP A 195 14.90 1.20 -5.53
N GLU A 196 15.44 1.15 -4.30
CA GLU A 196 14.96 0.30 -3.22
C GLU A 196 13.82 0.98 -2.47
N ILE A 197 12.69 0.30 -2.40
CA ILE A 197 11.44 0.76 -1.81
C ILE A 197 11.14 -0.06 -0.57
N ASN A 198 10.89 0.59 0.56
CA ASN A 198 10.52 -0.08 1.80
C ASN A 198 9.00 -0.19 1.93
N PHE A 199 8.53 -1.37 2.32
CA PHE A 199 7.13 -1.68 2.57
C PHE A 199 6.92 -2.17 4.00
N GLU A 200 5.74 -1.87 4.53
CA GLU A 200 5.27 -2.35 5.82
C GLU A 200 3.88 -2.96 5.69
N LEU A 201 3.72 -4.18 6.20
CA LEU A 201 2.46 -4.88 6.35
C LEU A 201 2.17 -4.98 7.84
N MET A 202 0.94 -4.72 8.24
CA MET A 202 0.53 -4.81 9.63
C MET A 202 -0.80 -5.54 9.75
N GLY A 203 -0.79 -6.68 10.42
CA GLY A 203 -1.99 -7.46 10.69
C GLY A 203 -2.37 -7.37 12.16
N THR A 204 -3.63 -7.02 12.46
CA THR A 204 -4.15 -6.90 13.83
C THR A 204 -4.93 -8.16 14.20
N LEU A 205 -4.64 -8.74 15.37
CA LEU A 205 -5.30 -9.96 15.84
C LEU A 205 -6.73 -9.71 16.28
N PRO A 206 -7.70 -10.58 15.87
CA PRO A 206 -9.11 -10.43 16.18
C PRO A 206 -9.43 -10.71 17.64
N GLU A 207 -10.62 -10.30 18.11
CA GLU A 207 -11.13 -10.59 19.45
C GLU A 207 -11.22 -12.11 19.70
N SER A 208 -11.58 -12.87 18.67
CA SER A 208 -11.70 -14.33 18.71
C SER A 208 -10.37 -15.09 18.82
N TYR A 209 -9.20 -14.41 18.65
CA TYR A 209 -7.88 -15.06 18.65
C TYR A 209 -7.64 -15.94 19.88
N GLY A 210 -8.14 -15.54 21.06
CA GLY A 210 -8.02 -16.31 22.30
C GLY A 210 -8.65 -17.70 22.26
N ARG A 211 -9.67 -17.92 21.41
CA ARG A 211 -10.45 -19.16 21.29
C ARG A 211 -9.77 -20.27 20.51
N TYR A 212 -8.74 -19.92 19.72
CA TYR A 212 -8.00 -20.90 18.90
C TYR A 212 -6.92 -21.59 19.70
N THR A 213 -6.76 -22.89 19.52
CA THR A 213 -5.62 -23.69 20.04
C THR A 213 -4.38 -23.48 19.19
N THR A 214 -4.54 -23.46 17.88
CA THR A 214 -3.52 -23.13 16.87
C THR A 214 -4.05 -22.01 15.99
N TYR A 215 -3.19 -21.14 15.47
CA TYR A 215 -3.63 -20.04 14.63
C TYR A 215 -2.71 -19.83 13.44
N LYS A 216 -3.16 -20.27 12.27
CA LYS A 216 -2.48 -19.96 11.00
C LYS A 216 -2.59 -18.47 10.71
N TYR A 217 -1.47 -17.87 10.32
CA TYR A 217 -1.43 -16.44 9.99
C TYR A 217 -0.42 -16.20 8.87
N LYS A 218 -0.89 -15.76 7.72
CA LYS A 218 -0.06 -15.62 6.53
C LYS A 218 -0.35 -14.32 5.82
N PHE A 219 0.67 -13.52 5.62
CA PHE A 219 0.66 -12.42 4.68
C PHE A 219 0.91 -12.95 3.28
N ASP A 220 0.04 -12.57 2.35
CA ASP A 220 0.09 -12.91 0.93
C ASP A 220 0.17 -11.60 0.16
N ASP A 221 1.37 -11.28 -0.34
CA ASP A 221 1.73 -9.98 -0.91
C ASP A 221 2.07 -10.14 -2.39
N THR A 222 1.43 -9.35 -3.28
CA THR A 222 1.62 -9.45 -4.72
C THR A 222 2.01 -8.08 -5.28
N MET A 223 3.18 -8.01 -5.89
CA MET A 223 3.78 -6.81 -6.45
C MET A 223 3.57 -6.74 -7.97
N THR A 224 3.44 -5.54 -8.51
CA THR A 224 3.40 -5.32 -9.95
C THR A 224 4.61 -4.49 -10.36
N ASN A 225 5.40 -4.98 -11.32
CA ASN A 225 6.62 -4.31 -11.81
C ASN A 225 7.63 -3.98 -10.71
N MET A 226 7.69 -4.82 -9.70
CA MET A 226 8.65 -4.74 -8.60
C MET A 226 9.25 -6.11 -8.35
N THR A 227 10.47 -6.14 -7.84
CA THR A 227 11.17 -7.37 -7.49
C THR A 227 11.62 -7.31 -6.04
N TYR A 228 11.18 -8.30 -5.25
CA TYR A 228 11.56 -8.43 -3.84
C TYR A 228 13.07 -8.60 -3.68
N ARG A 229 13.67 -7.86 -2.72
CA ARG A 229 15.05 -8.02 -2.32
C ARG A 229 15.18 -9.21 -1.37
N ASN A 230 15.82 -10.26 -1.84
CA ASN A 230 15.97 -11.48 -1.06
C ASN A 230 16.65 -11.23 0.31
N GLY A 231 16.06 -11.80 1.37
CA GLY A 231 16.56 -11.68 2.73
C GLY A 231 16.25 -10.36 3.45
N SER A 232 15.43 -9.46 2.84
CA SER A 232 15.07 -8.19 3.45
C SER A 232 13.89 -8.28 4.43
N VAL A 233 13.15 -9.39 4.47
CA VAL A 233 12.03 -9.59 5.40
C VAL A 233 12.51 -9.52 6.85
N LYS A 234 11.84 -8.67 7.64
CA LYS A 234 11.91 -8.66 9.11
C LYS A 234 10.49 -8.70 9.66
N VAL A 235 10.31 -9.42 10.74
CA VAL A 235 9.01 -9.63 11.36
C VAL A 235 9.05 -9.20 12.82
N TYR A 236 8.01 -8.50 13.26
CA TYR A 236 7.88 -7.99 14.62
C TYR A 236 6.47 -8.24 15.14
N TYR A 237 6.33 -8.26 16.46
CA TYR A 237 5.03 -8.05 17.09
C TYR A 237 5.00 -6.74 17.87
N VAL A 238 3.80 -6.19 18.01
CA VAL A 238 3.53 -4.97 18.78
C VAL A 238 2.32 -5.24 19.65
N LYS A 239 2.46 -5.00 20.94
CA LYS A 239 1.35 -5.14 21.90
C LYS A 239 0.32 -4.04 21.73
N ASP A 240 -0.96 -4.37 21.95
CA ASP A 240 -2.04 -3.38 21.91
C ASP A 240 -1.75 -2.19 22.83
N GLY A 241 -1.99 -0.98 22.31
CA GLY A 241 -1.67 0.28 22.99
C GLY A 241 -0.17 0.63 23.08
N SER A 242 0.73 -0.17 22.49
CA SER A 242 2.17 0.09 22.43
C SER A 242 2.60 0.52 21.03
N THR A 243 3.77 1.16 20.95
CA THR A 243 4.51 1.42 19.70
C THR A 243 5.82 0.65 19.63
N ASN A 244 6.17 -0.10 20.70
CA ASN A 244 7.40 -0.85 20.76
C ASN A 244 7.33 -2.11 19.92
N ARG A 245 8.26 -2.26 18.97
CA ARG A 245 8.40 -3.44 18.11
C ARG A 245 9.36 -4.44 18.74
N VAL A 246 8.93 -5.67 18.88
CA VAL A 246 9.76 -6.79 19.33
C VAL A 246 9.97 -7.74 18.16
N GLU A 247 11.23 -7.97 17.77
CA GLU A 247 11.58 -8.80 16.63
C GLU A 247 11.25 -10.27 16.86
N ILE A 248 10.65 -10.91 15.87
CA ILE A 248 10.39 -12.36 15.80
C ILE A 248 11.45 -12.95 14.88
N SER A 249 12.41 -13.69 15.45
CA SER A 249 13.53 -14.25 14.72
C SER A 249 13.29 -15.68 14.18
N SER A 250 12.22 -16.34 14.60
CA SER A 250 11.89 -17.72 14.22
C SER A 250 10.40 -18.02 14.35
N GLY A 251 9.95 -19.19 13.90
CA GLY A 251 8.55 -19.62 13.97
C GLY A 251 7.71 -19.17 12.77
N PHE A 252 8.33 -18.59 11.74
CA PHE A 252 7.71 -18.26 10.46
C PHE A 252 8.57 -18.70 9.27
N ALA A 253 7.97 -18.82 8.11
CA ALA A 253 8.63 -19.02 6.83
C ALA A 253 8.35 -17.82 5.91
N SER A 254 9.35 -17.37 5.14
CA SER A 254 9.17 -16.41 4.07
C SER A 254 9.55 -17.03 2.72
N ALA A 255 8.74 -16.78 1.69
CA ALA A 255 9.00 -17.28 0.34
C ALA A 255 8.67 -16.23 -0.71
N TRP A 256 9.52 -16.15 -1.73
CA TRP A 256 9.32 -15.32 -2.92
C TRP A 256 9.15 -16.19 -4.15
N VAL A 257 8.12 -15.93 -4.96
CA VAL A 257 7.87 -16.57 -6.25
C VAL A 257 7.90 -15.52 -7.35
N ASP A 258 9.02 -15.43 -8.07
CA ASP A 258 9.25 -14.39 -9.08
C ASP A 258 8.25 -14.44 -10.24
N GLY A 259 7.80 -15.63 -10.65
CA GLY A 259 6.88 -15.80 -11.79
C GLY A 259 5.52 -15.14 -11.62
N ASN A 260 5.04 -14.98 -10.39
CA ASN A 260 3.79 -14.27 -10.07
C ASN A 260 4.02 -13.07 -9.15
N LYS A 261 5.29 -12.67 -8.94
CA LYS A 261 5.70 -11.52 -8.12
C LYS A 261 5.11 -11.55 -6.71
N LYS A 262 5.11 -12.73 -6.09
CA LYS A 262 4.43 -12.99 -4.82
C LYS A 262 5.42 -13.24 -3.69
N LEU A 263 5.31 -12.45 -2.61
CA LEU A 263 5.97 -12.65 -1.32
C LEU A 263 4.95 -13.21 -0.32
N THR A 264 5.32 -14.28 0.37
CA THR A 264 4.52 -14.79 1.50
C THR A 264 5.34 -14.80 2.78
N VAL A 265 4.70 -14.46 3.90
CA VAL A 265 5.25 -14.64 5.25
C VAL A 265 4.23 -15.43 6.05
N THR A 266 4.57 -16.66 6.42
CA THR A 266 3.63 -17.66 6.95
C THR A 266 4.02 -18.08 8.35
N PHE A 267 3.09 -17.98 9.28
CA PHE A 267 3.06 -18.68 10.55
C PHE A 267 2.07 -19.84 10.42
N ASP A 268 2.54 -21.06 10.49
CA ASP A 268 1.66 -22.23 10.52
C ASP A 268 0.87 -22.29 11.83
N ASP A 269 1.51 -21.90 12.94
CA ASP A 269 0.88 -21.65 14.22
C ASP A 269 1.49 -20.43 14.92
N LEU A 270 0.80 -19.29 14.84
CA LEU A 270 1.24 -18.05 15.47
C LEU A 270 1.26 -18.13 17.00
N LYS A 271 0.40 -18.96 17.62
CA LYS A 271 0.36 -19.11 19.08
C LYS A 271 1.61 -19.77 19.64
N THR A 272 2.13 -20.77 18.92
CA THR A 272 3.40 -21.42 19.26
C THR A 272 4.59 -20.54 18.92
N ALA A 273 4.55 -19.84 17.78
CA ALA A 273 5.65 -18.97 17.34
C ALA A 273 5.84 -17.76 18.26
N VAL A 274 4.76 -17.17 18.75
CA VAL A 274 4.78 -15.98 19.64
C VAL A 274 3.79 -16.17 20.80
N PRO A 275 4.19 -16.89 21.86
CA PRO A 275 3.32 -17.08 23.01
C PRO A 275 2.91 -15.77 23.69
N GLY A 276 1.69 -15.71 24.19
CA GLY A 276 1.18 -14.58 24.94
C GLY A 276 0.66 -13.41 24.11
N LEU A 277 0.48 -13.59 22.79
CA LEU A 277 -0.30 -12.65 21.98
C LEU A 277 -1.78 -12.71 22.36
N ALA A 278 -2.47 -11.60 22.19
CA ALA A 278 -3.89 -11.44 22.50
C ALA A 278 -4.58 -10.55 21.44
N HIS A 279 -5.89 -10.41 21.56
CA HIS A 279 -6.68 -9.45 20.78
C HIS A 279 -6.06 -8.05 20.76
N GLY A 280 -6.04 -7.42 19.60
CA GLY A 280 -5.49 -6.08 19.39
C GLY A 280 -3.98 -6.03 19.20
N ASP A 281 -3.23 -7.09 19.56
CA ASP A 281 -1.81 -7.19 19.24
C ASP A 281 -1.62 -7.26 17.72
N LYS A 282 -0.44 -6.81 17.25
CA LYS A 282 -0.16 -6.69 15.83
C LYS A 282 1.06 -7.50 15.44
N ILE A 283 1.02 -8.09 14.26
CA ILE A 283 2.19 -8.64 13.57
C ILE A 283 2.57 -7.65 12.47
N VAL A 284 3.82 -7.22 12.46
CA VAL A 284 4.37 -6.27 11.50
C VAL A 284 5.45 -6.95 10.69
N VAL A 285 5.33 -6.88 9.37
CA VAL A 285 6.32 -7.36 8.41
C VAL A 285 6.88 -6.17 7.67
N THR A 286 8.20 -6.02 7.65
CA THR A 286 8.88 -5.05 6.77
C THR A 286 9.72 -5.79 5.76
N TYR A 287 9.82 -5.24 4.55
CA TYR A 287 10.68 -5.77 3.50
C TYR A 287 11.01 -4.68 2.47
N THR A 288 11.98 -4.95 1.61
CA THR A 288 12.42 -4.05 0.54
C THR A 288 12.18 -4.71 -0.82
N ALA A 289 11.75 -3.93 -1.81
CA ALA A 289 11.67 -4.34 -3.21
C ALA A 289 12.30 -3.26 -4.09
N THR A 290 12.68 -3.62 -5.31
CA THR A 290 13.23 -2.70 -6.33
C THR A 290 12.18 -2.44 -7.39
N LEU A 291 12.03 -1.19 -7.84
CA LEU A 291 11.18 -0.84 -8.98
C LEU A 291 11.81 -1.32 -10.28
N ASP A 292 11.13 -2.18 -11.01
CA ASP A 292 11.65 -2.84 -12.21
C ASP A 292 11.72 -1.87 -13.41
N ALA A 293 12.62 -2.17 -14.37
CA ALA A 293 12.79 -1.38 -15.58
C ALA A 293 11.56 -1.28 -16.50
N ASN A 294 10.60 -2.20 -16.34
CA ASN A 294 9.31 -2.22 -17.04
C ASN A 294 8.17 -1.55 -16.24
N ALA A 295 8.49 -0.77 -15.22
CA ALA A 295 7.50 -0.04 -14.44
C ALA A 295 6.59 0.83 -15.31
N VAL A 296 5.31 0.88 -14.95
CA VAL A 296 4.32 1.75 -15.59
C VAL A 296 4.62 3.19 -15.18
N VAL A 297 4.81 4.04 -16.18
CA VAL A 297 5.06 5.48 -15.99
C VAL A 297 3.75 6.23 -15.93
N GLY A 298 3.53 6.99 -14.87
CA GLY A 298 2.30 7.75 -14.65
C GLY A 298 1.06 6.87 -14.51
N GLY A 299 -0.10 7.40 -14.89
CA GLY A 299 -1.38 6.69 -14.89
C GLY A 299 -1.70 6.06 -13.54
N ASN A 300 -2.01 4.76 -13.54
CA ASN A 300 -2.37 4.01 -12.33
C ASN A 300 -1.15 3.48 -11.55
N GLY A 301 0.08 3.81 -11.97
CA GLY A 301 1.32 3.39 -11.32
C GLY A 301 1.52 1.89 -11.22
N ASN A 302 2.26 1.46 -10.21
CA ASN A 302 2.68 0.09 -9.98
C ASN A 302 2.13 -0.38 -8.62
N PRO A 303 0.99 -1.08 -8.60
CA PRO A 303 0.34 -1.49 -7.35
C PRO A 303 1.09 -2.64 -6.68
N ASN A 304 1.05 -2.61 -5.35
CA ASN A 304 1.50 -3.68 -4.48
C ASN A 304 0.38 -3.99 -3.47
N LYS A 305 -0.08 -5.25 -3.43
CA LYS A 305 -1.30 -5.67 -2.74
C LYS A 305 -0.99 -6.70 -1.69
N VAL A 306 -1.66 -6.62 -0.53
CA VAL A 306 -1.58 -7.63 0.51
C VAL A 306 -2.97 -8.09 0.94
N LYS A 307 -3.09 -9.35 1.30
CA LYS A 307 -4.18 -9.94 2.09
C LYS A 307 -3.60 -10.84 3.17
N LEU A 308 -4.38 -11.08 4.22
CA LEU A 308 -4.10 -12.12 5.21
C LEU A 308 -4.91 -13.36 4.91
N GLU A 309 -4.27 -14.52 5.00
CA GLU A 309 -4.92 -15.82 5.19
C GLU A 309 -4.79 -16.19 6.66
N TYR A 310 -5.90 -16.55 7.32
CA TYR A 310 -5.96 -16.75 8.76
C TYR A 310 -6.87 -17.92 9.13
N SER A 311 -6.65 -18.56 10.29
CA SER A 311 -7.58 -19.56 10.83
C SER A 311 -8.94 -18.92 11.12
N ASN A 312 -10.02 -19.47 10.57
CA ASN A 312 -11.38 -18.90 10.67
C ASN A 312 -12.38 -19.83 11.38
N ASN A 313 -11.95 -21.00 11.83
CA ASN A 313 -12.76 -21.94 12.60
C ASN A 313 -11.98 -22.39 13.85
N PRO A 314 -12.41 -22.01 15.07
CA PRO A 314 -11.71 -22.42 16.30
C PRO A 314 -11.83 -23.92 16.62
N ASN A 315 -12.80 -24.63 16.01
CA ASN A 315 -13.11 -26.03 16.30
C ASN A 315 -12.64 -27.00 15.20
N ASP A 316 -12.09 -26.49 14.09
CA ASP A 316 -11.68 -27.31 12.95
C ASP A 316 -10.63 -26.59 12.11
N GLU A 317 -9.94 -27.31 11.22
CA GLU A 317 -9.03 -26.73 10.25
C GLU A 317 -9.81 -25.98 9.15
N GLY A 318 -9.71 -24.67 9.16
CA GLY A 318 -10.32 -23.81 8.15
C GLY A 318 -9.59 -22.49 8.07
N THR A 319 -9.56 -21.90 6.87
CA THR A 319 -8.94 -20.60 6.66
C THR A 319 -9.89 -19.63 5.97
N GLY A 320 -9.76 -18.36 6.32
CA GLY A 320 -10.38 -17.22 5.66
C GLY A 320 -9.33 -16.28 5.11
N GLU A 321 -9.76 -15.32 4.29
CA GLU A 321 -8.90 -14.28 3.76
C GLU A 321 -9.52 -12.91 4.03
N THR A 322 -8.68 -11.92 4.32
CA THR A 322 -9.13 -10.52 4.40
C THR A 322 -9.32 -9.93 3.00
N PRO A 323 -10.08 -8.83 2.86
CA PRO A 323 -10.00 -7.99 1.68
C PRO A 323 -8.56 -7.52 1.40
N GLU A 324 -8.23 -7.31 0.12
CA GLU A 324 -6.92 -6.79 -0.28
C GLU A 324 -6.75 -5.33 0.16
N LYS A 325 -5.53 -4.98 0.61
CA LYS A 325 -5.06 -3.61 0.79
C LYS A 325 -3.96 -3.32 -0.22
N THR A 326 -4.03 -2.14 -0.83
CA THR A 326 -3.16 -1.77 -1.94
C THR A 326 -2.41 -0.48 -1.60
N VAL A 327 -1.12 -0.44 -1.92
CA VAL A 327 -0.33 0.78 -2.05
C VAL A 327 0.15 0.90 -3.50
N VAL A 328 0.45 2.12 -3.96
CA VAL A 328 0.86 2.35 -5.35
C VAL A 328 2.19 3.10 -5.39
N VAL A 329 3.12 2.60 -6.20
CA VAL A 329 4.40 3.27 -6.49
C VAL A 329 4.31 3.90 -7.87
N PHE A 330 4.60 5.21 -7.94
CA PHE A 330 4.61 5.97 -9.18
C PHE A 330 6.03 6.20 -9.68
N THR A 331 6.16 6.47 -10.95
CA THR A 331 7.38 6.96 -11.59
C THR A 331 6.99 7.79 -12.82
N TYR A 332 7.86 8.69 -13.25
CA TYR A 332 7.53 9.71 -14.23
C TYR A 332 8.51 9.69 -15.42
N LYS A 333 8.32 10.60 -16.38
CA LYS A 333 9.24 10.83 -17.50
C LYS A 333 9.27 12.29 -17.91
N THR A 334 10.43 12.70 -18.40
CA THR A 334 10.62 14.00 -19.05
C THR A 334 10.98 13.80 -20.52
N ILE A 335 10.34 14.54 -21.41
CA ILE A 335 10.53 14.50 -22.86
C ILE A 335 11.09 15.84 -23.30
N ILE A 336 12.32 15.83 -23.83
CA ILE A 336 13.00 17.04 -24.33
C ILE A 336 13.02 17.01 -25.85
N ASN A 337 12.36 17.97 -26.47
CA ASN A 337 12.40 18.19 -27.91
C ASN A 337 13.53 19.18 -28.23
N LYS A 338 14.55 18.72 -28.91
CA LYS A 338 15.62 19.59 -29.39
C LYS A 338 15.19 20.32 -30.63
N VAL A 339 15.18 21.65 -30.57
CA VAL A 339 14.68 22.52 -31.63
C VAL A 339 15.59 23.71 -31.90
N THR A 340 15.39 24.35 -33.03
CA THR A 340 15.92 25.68 -33.37
C THR A 340 14.82 26.56 -33.94
N LYS A 341 15.06 27.86 -34.10
CA LYS A 341 14.14 28.78 -34.75
C LYS A 341 14.26 28.68 -36.27
N GLY A 342 13.15 28.36 -36.94
CA GLY A 342 13.03 28.45 -38.39
C GLY A 342 12.97 29.89 -38.86
N THR A 343 13.00 30.10 -40.17
CA THR A 343 12.93 31.43 -40.81
C THR A 343 11.59 32.18 -40.57
N ASP A 344 10.55 31.42 -40.23
CA ASP A 344 9.23 31.90 -39.86
C ASP A 344 9.09 32.17 -38.33
N GLY A 345 10.15 31.94 -37.56
CA GLY A 345 10.17 32.10 -36.11
C GLY A 345 9.60 30.91 -35.33
N ASN A 346 9.05 29.92 -36.00
CA ASN A 346 8.53 28.70 -35.35
C ASN A 346 9.68 27.75 -34.92
N ASN A 347 9.42 26.90 -33.95
CA ASN A 347 10.35 25.86 -33.57
C ASN A 347 10.37 24.76 -34.61
N VAL A 348 11.56 24.38 -35.06
CA VAL A 348 11.79 23.26 -35.99
C VAL A 348 12.75 22.25 -35.35
N PRO A 349 12.58 20.93 -35.59
CA PRO A 349 13.45 19.89 -35.03
C PRO A 349 14.90 20.09 -35.40
N LEU A 350 15.83 19.86 -34.45
CA LEU A 350 17.26 19.98 -34.61
C LEU A 350 17.97 18.70 -34.15
N ALA A 351 18.68 18.02 -35.08
CA ALA A 351 19.45 16.82 -34.76
C ALA A 351 20.90 17.17 -34.32
N GLY A 352 21.60 16.20 -33.75
CA GLY A 352 23.01 16.24 -33.44
C GLY A 352 23.37 16.64 -32.01
N ALA A 353 22.39 16.95 -31.18
CA ALA A 353 22.59 17.17 -29.75
C ALA A 353 22.77 15.84 -28.99
N GLU A 354 23.42 15.91 -27.82
CA GLU A 354 23.39 14.89 -26.78
C GLU A 354 23.08 15.57 -25.43
N PHE A 355 22.24 14.91 -24.61
CA PHE A 355 21.87 15.40 -23.30
C PHE A 355 22.14 14.38 -22.22
N THR A 356 22.54 14.90 -21.05
CA THR A 356 22.58 14.14 -19.79
C THR A 356 21.61 14.78 -18.80
N LEU A 357 20.73 13.97 -18.20
CA LEU A 357 19.83 14.35 -17.11
C LEU A 357 20.40 13.83 -15.79
N SER A 358 20.67 14.72 -14.84
CA SER A 358 21.17 14.42 -13.49
C SER A 358 20.12 14.79 -12.46
N LYS A 359 19.92 13.95 -11.41
CA LYS A 359 19.07 14.23 -10.26
C LYS A 359 19.91 14.85 -9.15
N PHE A 360 19.37 15.84 -8.46
CA PHE A 360 19.95 16.41 -7.25
C PHE A 360 19.66 15.50 -6.06
N ILE A 361 20.69 15.16 -5.30
CA ILE A 361 20.59 14.34 -4.09
C ILE A 361 20.98 15.22 -2.90
N ALA A 362 20.04 15.51 -2.04
CA ALA A 362 20.24 16.34 -0.88
C ALA A 362 21.21 15.69 0.12
N SER A 363 22.14 16.48 0.63
CA SER A 363 23.13 16.06 1.62
C SER A 363 23.69 17.29 2.34
N GLU A 364 23.75 17.28 3.65
CA GLU A 364 24.34 18.37 4.45
C GLU A 364 25.82 18.64 4.12
N SER A 365 26.53 17.61 3.65
CA SER A 365 27.95 17.73 3.25
C SER A 365 28.14 17.95 1.73
N GLY A 366 27.06 18.14 0.99
CA GLY A 366 27.08 18.34 -0.47
C GLY A 366 27.70 19.69 -0.84
N SER A 367 28.45 19.72 -1.97
CA SER A 367 29.14 20.91 -2.46
C SER A 367 28.27 21.79 -3.37
N ASP A 368 27.19 21.24 -3.88
CA ASP A 368 26.27 21.92 -4.80
C ASP A 368 25.08 22.50 -4.02
N THR A 369 24.53 23.60 -4.55
CA THR A 369 23.32 24.22 -4.01
C THR A 369 22.28 24.43 -5.10
N VAL A 370 21.00 24.24 -4.73
CA VAL A 370 19.86 24.55 -5.60
C VAL A 370 18.81 25.31 -4.79
N THR A 371 18.26 26.36 -5.39
CA THR A 371 17.18 27.14 -4.78
C THR A 371 15.85 26.82 -5.44
N VAL A 372 14.88 26.35 -4.63
CA VAL A 372 13.52 26.06 -5.06
C VAL A 372 12.55 26.86 -4.18
N ASN A 373 11.71 27.70 -4.79
CA ASN A 373 10.73 28.53 -4.08
C ASN A 373 11.32 29.34 -2.91
N GLY A 374 12.58 29.81 -3.05
CA GLY A 374 13.27 30.58 -2.00
C GLY A 374 13.93 29.73 -0.90
N THR A 375 13.80 28.41 -0.94
CA THR A 375 14.51 27.48 -0.04
C THR A 375 15.76 26.98 -0.74
N GLU A 376 16.92 27.08 -0.07
CA GLU A 376 18.19 26.56 -0.53
C GLU A 376 18.41 25.13 -0.01
N TYR A 377 18.74 24.23 -0.93
CA TYR A 377 19.08 22.84 -0.64
C TYR A 377 20.57 22.59 -0.96
N HIS A 378 21.27 21.95 -0.04
CA HIS A 378 22.65 21.48 -0.22
C HIS A 378 22.64 20.02 -0.65
N GLY A 379 23.56 19.64 -1.56
CA GLY A 379 23.61 18.26 -2.05
C GLY A 379 24.68 18.05 -3.12
N THR A 380 24.45 17.01 -3.92
CA THR A 380 25.31 16.67 -5.06
C THR A 380 24.45 16.21 -6.23
N TRP A 381 24.95 16.40 -7.46
CA TRP A 381 24.34 15.83 -8.66
C TRP A 381 24.81 14.38 -8.84
N ASN A 382 23.87 13.45 -9.06
CA ASN A 382 24.25 12.09 -9.43
C ASN A 382 24.95 12.07 -10.80
N ARG A 383 25.48 10.91 -11.22
CA ARG A 383 26.21 10.75 -12.49
C ARG A 383 25.40 11.18 -13.72
N GLY A 384 24.07 11.13 -13.62
CA GLY A 384 23.16 11.41 -14.72
C GLY A 384 23.00 10.26 -15.72
N VAL A 385 21.94 10.36 -16.51
CA VAL A 385 21.52 9.38 -17.53
C VAL A 385 21.56 10.07 -18.89
N THR A 386 22.11 9.38 -19.90
CA THR A 386 22.09 9.79 -21.32
C THR A 386 21.17 8.84 -22.08
N VAL A 387 20.33 9.38 -22.95
CA VAL A 387 19.40 8.60 -23.78
C VAL A 387 19.65 8.83 -25.26
N THR A 388 19.39 7.82 -26.07
CA THR A 388 19.42 7.94 -27.53
C THR A 388 18.14 8.66 -28.01
N PRO A 389 18.25 9.74 -28.80
CA PRO A 389 17.07 10.47 -29.27
C PRO A 389 16.26 9.65 -30.27
N THR A 390 14.92 9.81 -30.20
CA THR A 390 14.00 9.33 -31.22
C THR A 390 13.66 10.43 -32.23
N ASN A 391 13.03 10.06 -33.34
CA ASN A 391 12.83 10.97 -34.46
C ASN A 391 11.48 11.70 -34.43
N THR A 392 11.51 12.98 -34.82
CA THR A 392 10.35 13.69 -35.38
C THR A 392 10.51 13.67 -36.90
N GLY A 393 9.67 12.90 -37.59
CA GLY A 393 9.89 12.61 -39.02
C GLY A 393 11.22 11.83 -39.21
N ASN A 394 12.19 12.45 -39.89
CA ASN A 394 13.52 11.87 -40.15
C ASN A 394 14.62 12.51 -39.28
N ILE A 395 14.26 13.33 -38.28
CA ILE A 395 15.20 14.12 -37.49
C ILE A 395 15.24 13.55 -36.06
N ALA A 396 16.38 13.06 -35.61
CA ALA A 396 16.63 12.57 -34.25
C ALA A 396 16.79 13.74 -33.28
N ASN A 397 15.70 14.11 -32.62
CA ASN A 397 15.63 15.31 -31.77
C ASN A 397 14.84 15.14 -30.47
N VAL A 398 14.19 13.98 -30.23
CA VAL A 398 13.35 13.76 -29.03
C VAL A 398 14.06 12.85 -28.04
N PHE A 399 14.36 13.40 -26.86
CA PHE A 399 15.03 12.71 -25.76
C PHE A 399 14.02 12.37 -24.67
N THR A 400 13.78 11.10 -24.41
CA THR A 400 12.85 10.63 -23.38
C THR A 400 13.62 10.04 -22.22
N PHE A 401 13.62 10.72 -21.09
CA PHE A 401 14.13 10.25 -19.81
C PHE A 401 12.96 9.67 -19.02
N SER A 402 12.97 8.38 -18.76
CA SER A 402 11.84 7.63 -18.17
C SER A 402 12.26 6.93 -16.90
N GLY A 403 11.30 6.66 -16.02
CA GLY A 403 11.56 6.01 -14.75
C GLY A 403 12.12 6.98 -13.72
N LEU A 404 11.60 8.21 -13.70
CA LEU A 404 12.04 9.30 -12.84
C LEU A 404 11.14 9.45 -11.62
N ASP A 405 11.72 9.79 -10.51
CA ASP A 405 11.07 10.22 -9.28
C ASP A 405 10.64 11.70 -9.34
N ALA A 406 9.76 12.16 -8.45
CA ALA A 406 9.58 13.58 -8.19
C ALA A 406 10.84 14.14 -7.51
N GLY A 407 11.30 15.31 -7.96
CA GLY A 407 12.53 15.90 -7.44
C GLY A 407 13.16 16.91 -8.38
N ILE A 408 14.40 17.28 -8.09
CA ILE A 408 15.13 18.36 -8.76
C ILE A 408 16.12 17.76 -9.76
N TYR A 409 16.09 18.27 -10.99
CA TYR A 409 16.87 17.76 -12.11
C TYR A 409 17.67 18.85 -12.80
N ARG A 410 18.82 18.45 -13.37
CA ARG A 410 19.67 19.27 -14.23
C ARG A 410 19.83 18.58 -15.58
N LEU A 411 19.38 19.25 -16.63
CA LEU A 411 19.61 18.86 -18.02
C LEU A 411 20.85 19.59 -18.55
N THR A 412 21.82 18.85 -19.00
CA THR A 412 23.08 19.40 -19.57
C THR A 412 23.22 18.97 -21.02
N GLU A 413 23.42 19.91 -21.94
CA GLU A 413 23.80 19.60 -23.32
C GLU A 413 25.26 19.22 -23.35
N THR A 414 25.55 17.92 -23.52
CA THR A 414 26.91 17.37 -23.51
C THR A 414 27.54 17.38 -24.90
N LYS A 415 26.74 17.53 -25.96
CA LYS A 415 27.15 17.74 -27.31
C LYS A 415 26.20 18.70 -28.01
N THR A 416 26.75 19.77 -28.55
CA THR A 416 25.99 20.80 -29.29
C THR A 416 25.96 20.47 -30.78
N PRO A 417 24.82 20.63 -31.47
CA PRO A 417 24.75 20.53 -32.92
C PRO A 417 25.71 21.47 -33.63
N GLU A 418 26.29 21.02 -34.74
CA GLU A 418 27.22 21.83 -35.53
C GLU A 418 26.60 23.13 -36.02
N GLY A 419 27.26 24.25 -35.83
CA GLY A 419 26.81 25.59 -36.22
C GLY A 419 25.90 26.28 -35.21
N TYR A 420 25.71 25.68 -34.02
CA TYR A 420 24.87 26.24 -32.95
C TYR A 420 25.70 26.57 -31.71
N ASN A 421 25.14 27.43 -30.86
CA ASN A 421 25.69 27.74 -29.56
C ASN A 421 25.22 26.74 -28.50
N THR A 422 26.15 26.27 -27.65
CA THR A 422 25.80 25.45 -26.49
C THR A 422 24.87 26.21 -25.55
N ILE A 423 23.87 25.56 -24.99
CA ILE A 423 22.97 26.12 -23.96
C ILE A 423 23.60 25.97 -22.57
N ASP A 424 23.24 26.89 -21.68
CA ASP A 424 23.52 26.71 -20.26
C ASP A 424 22.73 25.51 -19.71
N PRO A 425 23.19 24.83 -18.64
CA PRO A 425 22.43 23.78 -17.98
C PRO A 425 21.05 24.28 -17.53
N VAL A 426 20.03 23.50 -17.79
CA VAL A 426 18.63 23.80 -17.44
C VAL A 426 18.25 23.05 -16.19
N TYR A 427 17.73 23.74 -15.18
CA TYR A 427 17.33 23.19 -13.90
C TYR A 427 15.80 23.23 -13.76
N PHE A 428 15.20 22.13 -13.33
CA PHE A 428 13.76 22.02 -13.12
C PHE A 428 13.41 21.03 -12.00
N GLU A 429 12.23 21.20 -11.45
CA GLU A 429 11.63 20.28 -10.48
C GLU A 429 10.46 19.53 -11.13
N ILE A 430 10.39 18.22 -10.91
CA ILE A 430 9.22 17.40 -11.19
C ILE A 430 8.38 17.36 -9.93
N VAL A 431 7.13 17.81 -10.01
CA VAL A 431 6.14 17.74 -8.93
C VAL A 431 4.95 16.94 -9.43
N ALA A 432 4.49 15.97 -8.64
CA ALA A 432 3.31 15.19 -8.96
C ALA A 432 2.37 15.09 -7.76
N THR A 433 1.08 14.97 -8.02
CA THR A 433 0.07 14.63 -7.02
C THR A 433 -0.77 13.47 -7.49
N ASN A 434 -1.31 12.69 -6.54
CA ASN A 434 -2.13 11.52 -6.81
C ASN A 434 -3.34 11.47 -5.87
N ASP A 435 -4.33 10.63 -6.19
CA ASP A 435 -5.53 10.38 -5.38
C ASP A 435 -5.47 9.05 -4.60
N GLY A 436 -4.30 8.44 -4.51
CA GLY A 436 -4.10 7.12 -3.90
C GLY A 436 -4.19 5.97 -4.91
N THR A 437 -4.69 6.20 -6.12
CA THR A 437 -4.86 5.18 -7.17
C THR A 437 -4.24 5.57 -8.50
N LYS A 438 -4.10 6.85 -8.79
CA LYS A 438 -3.55 7.37 -10.04
C LYS A 438 -2.95 8.76 -9.85
N VAL A 439 -2.06 9.13 -10.75
CA VAL A 439 -1.55 10.50 -10.87
C VAL A 439 -2.68 11.44 -11.32
N THR A 440 -2.93 12.51 -10.58
CA THR A 440 -3.99 13.49 -10.84
C THR A 440 -3.45 14.80 -11.38
N ASN A 441 -2.21 15.16 -11.04
CA ASN A 441 -1.53 16.35 -11.56
C ASN A 441 -0.03 16.09 -11.73
N MET A 442 0.55 16.71 -12.74
CA MET A 442 1.99 16.82 -12.97
C MET A 442 2.32 18.28 -13.18
N GLU A 443 3.43 18.75 -12.64
CA GLU A 443 3.91 20.10 -12.84
C GLU A 443 5.43 20.08 -13.01
N GLY A 444 5.93 20.74 -14.05
CA GLY A 444 7.36 20.96 -14.29
C GLY A 444 7.71 22.41 -13.96
N LYS A 445 8.47 22.64 -12.89
CA LYS A 445 8.85 23.97 -12.42
C LYS A 445 10.29 24.27 -12.80
N ALA A 446 10.51 25.39 -13.50
CA ALA A 446 11.85 25.93 -13.66
C ALA A 446 12.40 26.37 -12.30
N VAL A 447 13.63 25.98 -11.97
CA VAL A 447 14.30 26.34 -10.71
C VAL A 447 15.68 26.92 -10.98
N ASN A 448 16.29 27.50 -9.98
CA ASN A 448 17.65 28.05 -10.03
C ASN A 448 17.88 29.05 -11.16
N GLY A 449 16.85 29.86 -11.49
CA GLY A 449 16.93 30.89 -12.53
C GLY A 449 16.85 30.37 -13.97
N SER A 450 16.51 29.11 -14.19
CA SER A 450 16.35 28.53 -15.53
C SER A 450 15.06 29.01 -16.20
N GLU A 451 15.08 29.09 -17.54
CA GLU A 451 13.92 29.42 -18.38
C GLU A 451 13.53 28.16 -19.17
N ILE A 452 12.61 27.37 -18.63
CA ILE A 452 12.01 26.21 -19.30
C ILE A 452 10.51 26.17 -18.99
N SER A 453 9.70 25.83 -19.98
CA SER A 453 8.26 25.66 -19.83
C SER A 453 7.86 24.26 -20.28
N PHE A 454 7.05 23.58 -19.49
CA PHE A 454 6.61 22.24 -19.76
C PHE A 454 5.16 22.18 -20.23
N THR A 455 4.89 21.26 -21.13
CA THR A 455 3.55 20.72 -21.38
C THR A 455 3.39 19.48 -20.50
N GLU A 456 2.37 19.47 -19.68
CA GLU A 456 2.14 18.49 -18.62
C GLU A 456 1.09 17.47 -19.01
N ASN A 457 1.29 16.19 -18.68
CA ASN A 457 0.31 15.14 -18.91
C ASN A 457 0.32 14.13 -17.74
N ALA A 458 -0.60 14.32 -16.80
CA ALA A 458 -0.74 13.46 -15.62
C ALA A 458 -1.08 12.00 -15.99
N THR A 459 -1.92 11.79 -17.02
CA THR A 459 -2.30 10.43 -17.46
C THR A 459 -1.09 9.61 -17.92
N ASN A 460 -0.15 10.25 -18.62
CA ASN A 460 1.07 9.60 -19.11
C ASN A 460 2.27 9.79 -18.16
N GLY A 461 2.10 10.48 -17.02
CA GLY A 461 3.17 10.83 -16.09
C GLY A 461 4.32 11.58 -16.75
N SER A 462 4.02 12.51 -17.67
CA SER A 462 5.04 13.13 -18.50
C SER A 462 5.03 14.64 -18.47
N LEU A 463 6.26 15.20 -18.49
CA LEU A 463 6.58 16.59 -18.76
C LEU A 463 7.27 16.68 -20.11
N SER A 464 6.81 17.55 -21.02
CA SER A 464 7.43 17.76 -22.33
C SER A 464 7.85 19.22 -22.50
N ALA A 465 9.09 19.46 -22.95
CA ALA A 465 9.62 20.81 -23.18
C ALA A 465 10.43 20.88 -24.46
N ASP A 466 10.40 22.06 -25.10
CA ASP A 466 11.27 22.41 -26.20
C ASP A 466 12.55 23.07 -25.67
N VAL A 467 13.70 22.60 -26.09
CA VAL A 467 15.02 23.15 -25.76
C VAL A 467 15.65 23.73 -27.04
N ILE A 468 15.79 25.04 -27.07
CA ILE A 468 16.18 25.80 -28.28
C ILE A 468 17.69 26.00 -28.29
N ASN A 469 18.37 25.67 -29.41
CA ASN A 469 19.70 26.22 -29.71
C ASN A 469 19.58 27.33 -30.76
N ASN A 470 20.28 28.41 -30.49
CA ASN A 470 20.42 29.51 -31.45
C ASN A 470 21.62 29.25 -32.36
N ALA A 471 21.45 29.51 -33.65
CA ALA A 471 22.55 29.42 -34.60
C ALA A 471 23.68 30.38 -34.22
N GLY A 472 24.90 29.92 -34.32
CA GLY A 472 26.08 30.73 -34.13
C GLY A 472 26.16 31.83 -35.21
N THR A 473 26.48 33.04 -34.81
CA THR A 473 26.73 34.15 -35.76
C THR A 473 28.21 34.19 -36.12
N THR A 474 28.54 33.92 -37.37
CA THR A 474 29.87 34.26 -37.89
C THR A 474 29.93 35.75 -38.19
N LEU A 475 30.67 36.49 -37.39
CA LEU A 475 30.97 37.88 -37.73
C LEU A 475 31.76 37.91 -39.04
N PRO A 476 31.38 38.78 -40.00
CA PRO A 476 32.19 38.94 -41.20
C PRO A 476 33.64 39.28 -40.80
N SER A 477 34.57 38.54 -41.32
CA SER A 477 35.98 38.82 -41.10
C SER A 477 36.30 40.17 -41.75
N THR A 478 36.51 41.21 -40.95
CA THR A 478 36.92 42.52 -41.42
C THR A 478 38.39 42.56 -41.80
N GLY A 479 39.14 41.46 -41.61
CA GLY A 479 40.57 41.35 -41.89
C GLY A 479 40.92 40.63 -43.19
N GLY A 480 39.95 40.21 -44.03
CA GLY A 480 40.21 39.48 -45.27
C GLY A 480 40.56 40.42 -46.44
N MET A 481 41.58 40.11 -47.15
CA MET A 481 42.08 40.67 -48.42
C MET A 481 42.58 42.13 -48.43
N GLY A 482 42.03 43.10 -47.66
CA GLY A 482 42.46 44.47 -47.67
C GLY A 482 43.89 44.68 -47.23
N THR A 483 44.30 44.09 -46.15
CA THR A 483 45.69 44.25 -45.60
C THR A 483 46.74 43.62 -46.48
N THR A 484 46.51 42.48 -47.10
CA THR A 484 47.43 41.80 -48.00
C THR A 484 47.64 42.67 -49.25
N VAL A 485 46.55 43.24 -49.79
CA VAL A 485 46.65 44.16 -50.94
C VAL A 485 47.46 45.42 -50.59
N PHE A 486 47.20 46.02 -49.40
CA PHE A 486 47.98 47.16 -48.93
C PHE A 486 49.47 46.84 -48.69
N TYR A 487 49.84 45.69 -48.20
CA TYR A 487 51.23 45.27 -48.04
C TYR A 487 51.91 45.03 -49.41
N VAL A 488 51.21 44.39 -50.34
CA VAL A 488 51.76 44.13 -51.70
C VAL A 488 51.94 45.45 -52.48
N VAL A 489 50.93 46.32 -52.51
CA VAL A 489 51.00 47.62 -53.21
C VAL A 489 51.92 48.57 -52.48
N GLY A 490 51.91 48.69 -51.16
CA GLY A 490 52.85 49.53 -50.42
C GLY A 490 54.30 49.07 -50.51
N GLY A 491 54.53 47.75 -50.44
CA GLY A 491 55.88 47.17 -50.68
C GLY A 491 56.36 47.38 -52.08
N GLY A 492 55.48 47.25 -53.07
CA GLY A 492 55.79 47.54 -54.49
C GLY A 492 56.21 48.99 -54.74
N LEU A 493 55.45 49.95 -54.19
CA LEU A 493 55.75 51.35 -54.25
C LEU A 493 57.07 51.72 -53.57
N MET A 494 57.37 51.15 -52.42
CA MET A 494 58.67 51.31 -51.76
C MET A 494 59.85 50.81 -52.63
N ALA A 495 59.74 49.63 -53.27
CA ALA A 495 60.71 49.08 -54.14
C ALA A 495 60.93 50.01 -55.36
N VAL A 496 59.88 50.51 -55.99
CA VAL A 496 60.00 51.48 -57.10
C VAL A 496 60.63 52.78 -56.64
N ALA A 497 60.36 53.32 -55.49
CA ALA A 497 60.97 54.52 -54.93
C ALA A 497 62.50 54.35 -54.68
N VAL A 498 62.88 53.17 -54.15
CA VAL A 498 64.29 52.83 -53.96
C VAL A 498 65.03 52.74 -55.30
N VAL A 499 64.42 52.08 -56.31
CA VAL A 499 65.02 52.02 -57.67
C VAL A 499 65.18 53.40 -58.30
N LEU A 500 64.15 54.27 -58.15
CA LEU A 500 64.22 55.65 -58.66
C LEU A 500 65.28 56.49 -57.94
N LEU A 501 65.45 56.33 -56.62
CA LEU A 501 66.50 57.01 -55.84
C LEU A 501 67.90 56.57 -56.26
N VAL A 502 68.06 55.26 -56.41
CA VAL A 502 69.39 54.69 -56.87
C VAL A 502 69.67 55.12 -58.30
N THR A 503 68.74 55.13 -59.20
CA THR A 503 68.91 55.60 -60.58
C THR A 503 69.19 57.09 -60.63
N LYS A 504 68.53 57.93 -59.85
CA LYS A 504 68.77 59.33 -59.71
C LYS A 504 70.19 59.58 -59.19
N LYS A 505 70.61 58.93 -58.14
CA LYS A 505 71.99 59.06 -57.59
C LYS A 505 73.08 58.58 -58.54
N ARG A 506 72.80 57.58 -59.36
CA ARG A 506 73.76 57.14 -60.44
C ARG A 506 73.80 58.12 -61.57
N MET A 507 72.75 58.85 -61.90
CA MET A 507 72.75 59.90 -62.92
C MET A 507 73.47 61.17 -62.43
N GLU A 508 73.34 61.55 -61.16
CA GLU A 508 74.04 62.70 -60.56
C GLU A 508 75.54 62.46 -60.44
N ASN A 509 76.00 61.23 -60.25
CA ASN A 509 77.41 60.89 -60.20
C ASN A 509 78.08 60.71 -61.62
N LYS A 510 77.37 60.92 -62.71
CA LYS A 510 77.89 60.84 -64.09
C LYS A 510 77.90 62.23 -64.76
N ARG A 511 77.79 63.32 -64.04
CA ARG A 511 78.01 64.71 -64.50
C ARG A 511 79.28 65.25 -63.92
#